data_27b855c8bdfd7808fcde5b33825e86d7
#
_entry.id   27b855c8bdfd7808fcde5b33825e86d7
#
_cell.length_a   1.000
_cell.length_b   1.000
_cell.length_c   1.000
_cell.angle_alpha   90.00
_cell.angle_beta   90.00
_cell.angle_gamma   90.00
#
_symmetry.space_group_name_H-M   'P 1'
#
loop_
_entity.id
_entity.type
_entity.pdbx_description
1 polymer ?
#
loop_
_entity_poly.entity_id
_entity_poly.type
_entity_poly.pdbx_seq_one_letter_code
_entity_poly.pdbx_strand_id
1 'polypeptide(L)'
;IRSCLVGSEMCIRDSDILLLDVTPLSFGIETMGGVMTPLIKKNTTIPTKATQVFSTASDNQTAVTVHVLQGERSVATQNKSLGEFNLADIPPAPRGMPQIEVIFDIDANGILNVSAKDKATGKSQSIIIKAKGGLSDEEIEKMVQDAEKHAEADQLFQELVTASNEAEQLIHGTRKAAKE
;
A
#
# COMPACT_ATOMS: atom_id res chain seq x y z
N ILE A 1 -17.71 20.04 -68.28
CA ILE A 1 -18.08 21.24 -67.54
C ILE A 1 -18.33 20.91 -66.10
N ARG A 2 -17.40 21.35 -65.26
CA ARG A 2 -17.46 21.54 -63.84
C ARG A 2 -17.68 20.31 -62.96
N SER A 3 -16.57 19.72 -62.62
CA SER A 3 -16.37 19.00 -61.39
C SER A 3 -16.43 19.98 -60.20
N CYS A 4 -17.26 19.72 -59.22
CA CYS A 4 -17.06 20.21 -57.88
C CYS A 4 -16.62 19.03 -57.04
N LEU A 5 -15.34 19.00 -56.74
CA LEU A 5 -14.75 18.28 -55.68
C LEU A 5 -15.17 18.97 -54.38
N VAL A 6 -16.13 18.40 -53.70
CA VAL A 6 -16.35 18.71 -52.30
C VAL A 6 -15.45 17.76 -51.53
N GLY A 7 -14.35 18.31 -51.06
CA GLY A 7 -13.52 17.67 -50.07
C GLY A 7 -14.36 17.40 -48.81
N SER A 8 -14.62 16.14 -48.56
CA SER A 8 -15.04 15.74 -47.22
C SER A 8 -13.82 15.90 -46.33
N GLU A 9 -13.73 17.03 -45.67
CA GLU A 9 -12.93 17.15 -44.48
C GLU A 9 -13.58 16.20 -43.47
N MET A 10 -13.06 15.01 -43.47
CA MET A 10 -13.27 14.07 -42.39
C MET A 10 -12.61 14.71 -41.16
N CYS A 11 -13.38 15.52 -40.45
CA CYS A 11 -13.06 15.88 -39.08
C CYS A 11 -12.94 14.57 -38.32
N ILE A 12 -11.75 14.02 -38.26
CA ILE A 12 -11.36 13.11 -37.23
C ILE A 12 -11.48 13.98 -35.98
N ARG A 13 -12.63 13.90 -35.31
CA ARG A 13 -12.68 14.28 -33.93
C ARG A 13 -11.62 13.40 -33.28
N ASP A 14 -10.51 14.03 -32.95
CA ASP A 14 -9.62 13.51 -31.93
C ASP A 14 -10.52 13.12 -30.79
N SER A 15 -10.83 11.84 -30.71
CA SER A 15 -11.31 11.28 -29.47
C SER A 15 -10.17 11.55 -28.53
N ASP A 16 -10.42 12.41 -27.54
CA ASP A 16 -9.51 12.65 -26.44
C ASP A 16 -9.04 11.30 -25.92
N ILE A 17 -7.90 10.85 -26.42
CA ILE A 17 -7.21 9.71 -25.85
C ILE A 17 -6.72 10.22 -24.51
N LEU A 18 -7.56 10.05 -23.50
CA LEU A 18 -7.20 10.33 -22.13
C LEU A 18 -6.13 9.30 -21.76
N LEU A 19 -4.88 9.70 -21.88
CA LEU A 19 -3.77 8.88 -21.42
C LEU A 19 -3.80 8.88 -19.90
N LEU A 20 -4.48 7.89 -19.33
CA LEU A 20 -4.51 7.68 -17.89
C LEU A 20 -3.26 6.90 -17.52
N ASP A 21 -2.36 7.54 -16.80
CA ASP A 21 -1.23 6.83 -16.17
C ASP A 21 -1.77 5.99 -15.00
N VAL A 22 -1.28 4.77 -14.85
CA VAL A 22 -1.71 3.82 -13.82
C VAL A 22 -0.53 3.28 -13.05
N THR A 23 -0.78 2.81 -11.83
CA THR A 23 0.23 2.16 -11.02
C THR A 23 0.56 0.78 -11.60
N PRO A 24 1.84 0.48 -11.90
CA PRO A 24 2.21 -0.82 -12.47
C PRO A 24 2.13 -1.96 -11.46
N LEU A 25 2.35 -1.66 -10.17
CA LEU A 25 2.31 -2.59 -9.05
C LEU A 25 1.55 -2.00 -7.87
N SER A 26 1.09 -2.87 -6.96
CA SER A 26 0.44 -2.46 -5.72
C SER A 26 1.43 -1.81 -4.76
N PHE A 27 0.96 -0.82 -4.02
CA PHE A 27 1.69 -0.18 -2.94
C PHE A 27 1.02 -0.49 -1.61
N GLY A 28 1.81 -0.83 -0.62
CA GLY A 28 1.31 -1.17 0.70
C GLY A 28 2.37 -1.01 1.79
N ILE A 29 2.01 -1.45 2.97
CA ILE A 29 2.90 -1.49 4.12
C ILE A 29 3.00 -2.90 4.68
N GLU A 30 4.10 -3.16 5.36
CA GLU A 30 4.25 -4.36 6.17
C GLU A 30 3.40 -4.24 7.43
N THR A 31 2.63 -5.28 7.70
CA THR A 31 1.83 -5.42 8.90
C THR A 31 2.30 -6.60 9.74
N MET A 32 1.68 -6.77 10.91
CA MET A 32 2.02 -7.81 11.88
C MET A 32 2.03 -9.20 11.22
N GLY A 33 3.12 -9.94 11.45
CA GLY A 33 3.33 -11.26 10.84
C GLY A 33 4.08 -11.23 9.50
N GLY A 34 4.67 -10.10 9.08
CA GLY A 34 5.43 -10.00 7.84
C GLY A 34 4.55 -10.06 6.58
N VAL A 35 3.29 -9.66 6.70
CA VAL A 35 2.32 -9.61 5.60
C VAL A 35 2.29 -8.22 4.99
N MET A 36 2.28 -8.15 3.66
CA MET A 36 2.02 -6.91 2.95
C MET A 36 0.53 -6.62 2.88
N THR A 37 0.11 -5.48 3.39
CA THR A 37 -1.25 -4.97 3.26
C THR A 37 -1.27 -3.90 2.17
N PRO A 38 -1.89 -4.19 1.00
CA PRO A 38 -1.94 -3.22 -0.09
C PRO A 38 -2.96 -2.12 0.22
N LEU A 39 -2.55 -0.85 0.08
CA LEU A 39 -3.42 0.31 0.17
C LEU A 39 -3.85 0.81 -1.21
N ILE A 40 -2.93 0.78 -2.17
CA ILE A 40 -3.19 1.13 -3.57
C ILE A 40 -2.89 -0.12 -4.40
N LYS A 41 -3.88 -0.61 -5.13
CA LYS A 41 -3.77 -1.81 -5.97
C LYS A 41 -3.12 -1.47 -7.32
N LYS A 42 -2.52 -2.48 -7.96
CA LYS A 42 -2.04 -2.36 -9.36
C LYS A 42 -3.18 -1.88 -10.28
N ASN A 43 -2.82 -1.22 -11.36
CA ASN A 43 -3.74 -0.65 -12.34
C ASN A 43 -4.69 0.42 -11.79
N THR A 44 -4.34 1.04 -10.65
CA THR A 44 -5.09 2.20 -10.14
C THR A 44 -4.63 3.45 -10.89
N THR A 45 -5.60 4.19 -11.41
CA THR A 45 -5.33 5.46 -12.12
C THR A 45 -4.71 6.49 -11.18
N ILE A 46 -3.67 7.18 -11.62
CA ILE A 46 -3.05 8.27 -10.89
C ILE A 46 -3.45 9.63 -11.51
N PRO A 47 -3.56 10.70 -10.71
CA PRO A 47 -3.26 10.79 -9.28
C PRO A 47 -4.29 10.06 -8.40
N THR A 48 -3.83 9.49 -7.29
CA THR A 48 -4.70 8.76 -6.36
C THR A 48 -4.24 8.92 -4.92
N LYS A 49 -5.21 8.81 -4.01
CA LYS A 49 -4.96 8.89 -2.57
C LYS A 49 -5.69 7.76 -1.86
N ALA A 50 -4.97 7.04 -1.00
CA ALA A 50 -5.55 6.01 -0.15
C ALA A 50 -5.20 6.30 1.32
N THR A 51 -6.14 6.06 2.20
CA THR A 51 -5.97 6.26 3.65
C THR A 51 -6.46 5.03 4.38
N GLN A 52 -5.65 4.53 5.30
CA GLN A 52 -6.04 3.41 6.17
C GLN A 52 -5.54 3.63 7.58
N VAL A 53 -6.33 3.17 8.56
CA VAL A 53 -5.97 3.27 9.98
C VAL A 53 -5.43 1.93 10.44
N PHE A 54 -4.26 1.99 11.06
CA PHE A 54 -3.58 0.86 11.68
C PHE A 54 -3.45 1.08 13.19
N SER A 55 -3.08 0.05 13.92
CA SER A 55 -2.84 0.12 15.34
C SER A 55 -1.50 -0.53 15.71
N THR A 56 -1.07 -0.35 16.96
CA THR A 56 0.15 -0.95 17.46
C THR A 56 0.02 -2.47 17.62
N ALA A 57 1.09 -3.18 17.32
CA ALA A 57 1.19 -4.64 17.46
C ALA A 57 1.51 -5.09 18.88
N SER A 58 2.12 -4.23 19.69
CA SER A 58 2.57 -4.55 21.06
C SER A 58 2.03 -3.55 22.07
N ASP A 59 1.92 -3.99 23.34
CA ASP A 59 1.53 -3.14 24.45
C ASP A 59 2.64 -2.12 24.75
N ASN A 60 2.23 -0.89 25.11
CA ASN A 60 3.13 0.22 25.46
C ASN A 60 4.16 0.57 24.37
N GLN A 61 3.83 0.33 23.11
CA GLN A 61 4.68 0.68 21.97
C GLN A 61 4.68 2.20 21.77
N THR A 62 5.85 2.82 21.91
CA THR A 62 6.02 4.29 21.79
C THR A 62 6.47 4.75 20.41
N ALA A 63 6.80 3.82 19.54
CA ALA A 63 7.18 4.10 18.15
C ALA A 63 6.66 3.00 17.21
N VAL A 64 6.28 3.37 16.01
CA VAL A 64 5.86 2.45 14.95
C VAL A 64 6.71 2.69 13.72
N THR A 65 7.34 1.63 13.23
CA THR A 65 8.04 1.63 11.95
C THR A 65 7.04 1.35 10.84
N VAL A 66 6.94 2.25 9.90
CA VAL A 66 6.15 2.07 8.67
C VAL A 66 7.10 1.68 7.56
N HIS A 67 7.03 0.42 7.14
CA HIS A 67 7.82 -0.13 6.05
C HIS A 67 6.98 -0.12 4.77
N VAL A 68 7.38 0.70 3.81
CA VAL A 68 6.66 0.91 2.55
C VAL A 68 7.16 -0.09 1.51
N LEU A 69 6.25 -0.84 0.94
CA LEU A 69 6.52 -1.92 0.00
C LEU A 69 5.80 -1.71 -1.33
N GLN A 70 6.41 -2.24 -2.39
CA GLN A 70 5.83 -2.30 -3.73
C GLN A 70 5.91 -3.73 -4.26
N GLY A 71 4.79 -4.28 -4.71
CA GLY A 71 4.71 -5.63 -5.29
C GLY A 71 3.35 -6.26 -5.14
N GLU A 72 3.25 -7.52 -5.55
CA GLU A 72 2.00 -8.29 -5.58
C GLU A 72 2.01 -9.49 -4.62
N ARG A 73 3.13 -9.73 -3.92
CA ARG A 73 3.27 -10.86 -3.01
C ARG A 73 2.68 -10.53 -1.63
N SER A 74 2.04 -11.50 -1.03
CA SER A 74 1.49 -11.36 0.33
C SER A 74 2.58 -11.31 1.40
N VAL A 75 3.73 -11.93 1.14
CA VAL A 75 4.89 -11.90 2.04
C VAL A 75 5.66 -10.61 1.85
N ALA A 76 5.82 -9.82 2.91
CA ALA A 76 6.50 -8.52 2.87
C ALA A 76 7.92 -8.59 2.30
N THR A 77 8.70 -9.60 2.70
CA THR A 77 10.10 -9.79 2.28
C THR A 77 10.27 -10.14 0.80
N GLN A 78 9.20 -10.56 0.13
CA GLN A 78 9.20 -10.91 -1.29
C GLN A 78 8.84 -9.72 -2.20
N ASN A 79 8.47 -8.59 -1.59
CA ASN A 79 8.18 -7.34 -2.27
C ASN A 79 9.38 -6.40 -2.21
N LYS A 80 9.39 -5.41 -3.10
CA LYS A 80 10.43 -4.40 -3.10
C LYS A 80 10.20 -3.39 -1.99
N SER A 81 11.18 -3.24 -1.10
CA SER A 81 11.19 -2.15 -0.12
C SER A 81 11.48 -0.82 -0.82
N LEU A 82 10.60 0.14 -0.64
CA LEU A 82 10.75 1.50 -1.15
C LEU A 82 11.38 2.43 -0.11
N GLY A 83 11.16 2.13 1.16
CA GLY A 83 11.69 2.88 2.28
C GLY A 83 10.97 2.55 3.58
N GLU A 84 11.54 3.02 4.66
CA GLU A 84 10.96 2.91 5.99
C GLU A 84 11.08 4.23 6.74
N PHE A 85 10.13 4.49 7.61
CA PHE A 85 10.20 5.63 8.51
C PHE A 85 9.55 5.30 9.84
N ASN A 86 10.00 5.99 10.88
CA ASN A 86 9.52 5.74 12.24
C ASN A 86 8.64 6.89 12.71
N LEU A 87 7.44 6.57 13.14
CA LEU A 87 6.59 7.48 13.90
C LEU A 87 6.87 7.22 15.39
N ALA A 88 7.59 8.16 16.01
CA ALA A 88 7.92 8.12 17.44
C ALA A 88 6.94 8.97 18.26
N ASP A 89 7.12 8.92 19.59
CA ASP A 89 6.32 9.69 20.56
C ASP A 89 4.82 9.35 20.56
N ILE A 90 4.49 8.09 20.31
CA ILE A 90 3.16 7.55 20.52
C ILE A 90 2.96 7.34 22.02
N PRO A 91 1.85 7.78 22.62
CA PRO A 91 1.59 7.51 24.03
C PRO A 91 1.54 6.01 24.29
N PRO A 92 2.20 5.53 25.38
CA PRO A 92 2.12 4.13 25.74
C PRO A 92 0.66 3.76 26.05
N ALA A 93 0.14 2.80 25.31
CA ALA A 93 -1.21 2.29 25.44
C ALA A 93 -1.24 0.79 25.14
N PRO A 94 -2.28 0.07 25.56
CA PRO A 94 -2.47 -1.32 25.18
C PRO A 94 -2.51 -1.47 23.64
N ARG A 95 -2.03 -2.60 23.16
CA ARG A 95 -2.07 -2.92 21.72
C ARG A 95 -3.49 -2.75 21.18
N GLY A 96 -3.61 -2.25 19.96
CA GLY A 96 -4.90 -2.01 19.29
C GLY A 96 -5.59 -0.70 19.66
N MET A 97 -5.16 0.00 20.70
CA MET A 97 -5.75 1.29 21.12
C MET A 97 -5.22 2.49 20.33
N PRO A 98 -3.91 2.63 20.06
CA PRO A 98 -3.40 3.72 19.24
C PRO A 98 -3.94 3.61 17.80
N GLN A 99 -4.39 4.73 17.26
CA GLN A 99 -4.89 4.81 15.89
C GLN A 99 -3.90 5.62 15.04
N ILE A 100 -3.19 4.91 14.18
CA ILE A 100 -2.22 5.49 13.28
C ILE A 100 -2.83 5.52 11.89
N GLU A 101 -3.12 6.70 11.41
CA GLU A 101 -3.63 6.92 10.06
C GLU A 101 -2.47 6.99 9.08
N VAL A 102 -2.40 6.04 8.16
CA VAL A 102 -1.41 6.01 7.09
C VAL A 102 -2.06 6.46 5.79
N ILE A 103 -1.47 7.46 5.17
CA ILE A 103 -1.96 8.10 3.95
C ILE A 103 -0.93 7.89 2.85
N PHE A 104 -1.36 7.27 1.75
CA PHE A 104 -0.62 7.15 0.50
C PHE A 104 -1.19 8.13 -0.49
N ASP A 105 -0.38 9.02 -1.01
CA ASP A 105 -0.75 10.04 -1.97
C ASP A 105 0.21 9.97 -3.16
N ILE A 106 -0.29 9.55 -4.33
CA ILE A 106 0.48 9.47 -5.56
C ILE A 106 0.04 10.61 -6.47
N ASP A 107 0.99 11.45 -6.85
CA ASP A 107 0.73 12.55 -7.77
C ASP A 107 0.71 12.09 -9.25
N ALA A 108 0.36 13.00 -10.15
CA ALA A 108 0.35 12.76 -11.60
C ALA A 108 1.74 12.43 -12.19
N ASN A 109 2.83 12.74 -11.47
CA ASN A 109 4.19 12.43 -11.89
C ASN A 109 4.66 11.04 -11.38
N GLY A 110 3.82 10.33 -10.65
CA GLY A 110 4.16 9.07 -10.02
C GLY A 110 5.07 9.23 -8.80
N ILE A 111 5.00 10.35 -8.10
CA ILE A 111 5.69 10.55 -6.82
C ILE A 111 4.75 10.09 -5.71
N LEU A 112 5.21 9.13 -4.91
CA LEU A 112 4.49 8.61 -3.77
C LEU A 112 4.89 9.37 -2.50
N ASN A 113 3.95 10.05 -1.89
CA ASN A 113 4.06 10.63 -0.55
C ASN A 113 3.37 9.69 0.44
N VAL A 114 4.11 9.17 1.38
CA VAL A 114 3.56 8.37 2.47
C VAL A 114 3.67 9.15 3.76
N SER A 115 2.55 9.35 4.43
CA SER A 115 2.50 10.00 5.73
C SER A 115 1.78 9.11 6.74
N ALA A 116 2.32 9.08 7.95
CA ALA A 116 1.68 8.43 9.09
C ALA A 116 1.37 9.49 10.14
N LYS A 117 0.15 9.49 10.64
CA LYS A 117 -0.33 10.43 11.65
C LYS A 117 -0.97 9.67 12.80
N ASP A 118 -0.53 9.95 14.02
CA ASP A 118 -1.22 9.49 15.22
C ASP A 118 -2.44 10.39 15.49
N LYS A 119 -3.62 9.79 15.56
CA LYS A 119 -4.88 10.52 15.83
C LYS A 119 -4.97 11.05 17.25
N ALA A 120 -4.29 10.43 18.20
CA ALA A 120 -4.34 10.82 19.60
C ALA A 120 -3.47 12.06 19.89
N THR A 121 -2.24 12.07 19.39
CA THR A 121 -1.28 13.17 19.62
C THR A 121 -1.26 14.19 18.51
N GLY A 122 -1.78 13.84 17.32
CA GLY A 122 -1.72 14.68 16.13
C GLY A 122 -0.33 14.73 15.48
N LYS A 123 0.65 13.99 16.02
CA LYS A 123 1.99 13.91 15.44
C LYS A 123 1.94 13.17 14.10
N SER A 124 2.72 13.65 13.14
CA SER A 124 2.82 13.08 11.82
C SER A 124 4.26 13.04 11.35
N GLN A 125 4.58 11.99 10.61
CA GLN A 125 5.82 11.83 9.87
C GLN A 125 5.49 11.49 8.43
N SER A 126 6.36 11.88 7.51
CA SER A 126 6.16 11.60 6.09
C SER A 126 7.48 11.30 5.40
N ILE A 127 7.39 10.46 4.36
CA ILE A 127 8.48 10.17 3.45
C ILE A 127 8.01 10.40 2.02
N ILE A 128 8.90 10.91 1.18
CA ILE A 128 8.65 11.12 -0.25
C ILE A 128 9.48 10.11 -1.03
N ILE A 129 8.81 9.30 -1.83
CA ILE A 129 9.42 8.23 -2.60
C ILE A 129 9.09 8.44 -4.08
N LYS A 130 10.08 8.36 -4.96
CA LYS A 130 9.82 8.37 -6.40
C LYS A 130 9.39 6.97 -6.83
N ALA A 131 8.10 6.76 -7.02
CA ALA A 131 7.54 5.45 -7.37
C ALA A 131 8.01 4.93 -8.75
N LYS A 132 8.39 5.82 -9.65
CA LYS A 132 9.00 5.48 -10.97
C LYS A 132 10.51 5.25 -10.90
N GLY A 133 11.15 5.40 -9.75
CA GLY A 133 12.60 5.31 -9.61
C GLY A 133 13.09 3.91 -9.26
N GLY A 134 13.30 3.02 -10.23
CA GLY A 134 14.14 1.86 -10.02
C GLY A 134 13.61 0.47 -10.34
N LEU A 135 12.47 0.33 -10.97
CA LEU A 135 12.05 -0.95 -11.56
C LEU A 135 12.02 -0.82 -13.09
N SER A 136 12.69 -1.74 -13.77
CA SER A 136 12.54 -1.91 -15.22
C SER A 136 11.23 -2.65 -15.50
N ASP A 137 10.69 -2.47 -16.72
CA ASP A 137 9.47 -3.17 -17.14
C ASP A 137 9.63 -4.70 -17.03
N GLU A 138 10.84 -5.20 -17.28
CA GLU A 138 11.17 -6.63 -17.10
C GLU A 138 11.10 -7.10 -15.63
N GLU A 139 11.50 -6.24 -14.69
CA GLU A 139 11.39 -6.56 -13.25
C GLU A 139 9.94 -6.54 -12.79
N ILE A 140 9.14 -5.60 -13.29
CA ILE A 140 7.70 -5.54 -13.02
C ILE A 140 7.00 -6.82 -13.50
N GLU A 141 7.27 -7.25 -14.75
CA GLU A 141 6.71 -8.48 -15.29
C GLU A 141 7.12 -9.70 -14.49
N LYS A 142 8.38 -9.81 -14.09
CA LYS A 142 8.85 -10.90 -13.22
C LYS A 142 8.12 -10.92 -11.88
N MET A 143 7.97 -9.78 -11.23
CA MET A 143 7.26 -9.70 -9.94
C MET A 143 5.80 -10.12 -10.06
N VAL A 144 5.13 -9.77 -11.16
CA VAL A 144 3.75 -10.19 -11.44
C VAL A 144 3.69 -11.69 -11.68
N GLN A 145 4.57 -12.24 -12.52
CA GLN A 145 4.62 -13.69 -12.79
C GLN A 145 4.95 -14.50 -11.54
N ASP A 146 5.88 -14.03 -10.72
CA ASP A 146 6.24 -14.70 -9.47
C ASP A 146 5.09 -14.65 -8.45
N ALA A 147 4.33 -13.56 -8.42
CA ALA A 147 3.13 -13.48 -7.59
C ALA A 147 2.05 -14.46 -8.06
N GLU A 148 1.83 -14.60 -9.36
CA GLU A 148 0.87 -15.57 -9.92
C GLU A 148 1.27 -17.02 -9.62
N LYS A 149 2.55 -17.36 -9.75
CA LYS A 149 3.06 -18.73 -9.46
C LYS A 149 2.93 -19.14 -8.00
N HIS A 150 2.98 -18.16 -7.09
CA HIS A 150 2.96 -18.42 -5.66
C HIS A 150 1.66 -17.97 -4.98
N ALA A 151 0.64 -17.64 -5.78
CA ALA A 151 -0.64 -17.13 -5.27
C ALA A 151 -1.27 -18.06 -4.22
N GLU A 152 -1.24 -19.38 -4.47
CA GLU A 152 -1.76 -20.39 -3.54
C GLU A 152 -0.95 -20.45 -2.24
N ALA A 153 0.38 -20.39 -2.33
CA ALA A 153 1.25 -20.40 -1.17
C ALA A 153 1.09 -19.11 -0.34
N ASP A 154 0.89 -17.99 -1.02
CA ASP A 154 0.68 -16.68 -0.39
C ASP A 154 -0.68 -16.61 0.31
N GLN A 155 -1.73 -17.22 -0.25
CA GLN A 155 -3.03 -17.36 0.42
C GLN A 155 -2.94 -18.19 1.69
N LEU A 156 -2.30 -19.35 1.63
CA LEU A 156 -2.06 -20.20 2.79
C LEU A 156 -1.26 -19.46 3.87
N PHE A 157 -0.27 -18.69 3.47
CA PHE A 157 0.52 -17.88 4.41
C PHE A 157 -0.34 -16.80 5.09
N GLN A 158 -1.19 -16.10 4.34
CA GLN A 158 -2.11 -15.10 4.90
C GLN A 158 -3.09 -15.72 5.89
N GLU A 159 -3.68 -16.87 5.55
CA GLU A 159 -4.60 -17.59 6.44
C GLU A 159 -3.89 -18.02 7.72
N LEU A 160 -2.67 -18.54 7.61
CA LEU A 160 -1.87 -18.97 8.75
C LEU A 160 -1.54 -17.78 9.67
N VAL A 161 -1.09 -16.66 9.11
CA VAL A 161 -0.79 -15.46 9.88
C VAL A 161 -2.05 -14.87 10.51
N THR A 162 -3.17 -14.87 9.80
CA THR A 162 -4.45 -14.39 10.33
C THR A 162 -4.89 -15.25 11.51
N ALA A 163 -4.87 -16.58 11.38
CA ALA A 163 -5.19 -17.51 12.45
C ALA A 163 -4.26 -17.36 13.66
N SER A 164 -2.95 -17.15 13.41
CA SER A 164 -1.98 -16.91 14.48
C SER A 164 -2.28 -15.62 15.25
N ASN A 165 -2.58 -14.54 14.51
CA ASN A 165 -2.92 -13.25 15.10
C ASN A 165 -4.23 -13.30 15.92
N GLU A 166 -5.24 -14.02 15.43
CA GLU A 166 -6.49 -14.23 16.15
C GLU A 166 -6.26 -15.05 17.43
N ALA A 167 -5.46 -16.11 17.36
CA ALA A 167 -5.09 -16.90 18.54
C ALA A 167 -4.36 -16.06 19.58
N GLU A 168 -3.42 -15.20 19.16
CA GLU A 168 -2.73 -14.29 20.09
C GLU A 168 -3.68 -13.27 20.72
N GLN A 169 -4.66 -12.75 19.97
CA GLN A 169 -5.67 -11.85 20.50
C GLN A 169 -6.53 -12.54 21.57
N LEU A 170 -6.96 -13.78 21.33
CA LEU A 170 -7.71 -14.57 22.29
C LEU A 170 -6.90 -14.86 23.55
N ILE A 171 -5.63 -15.25 23.41
CA ILE A 171 -4.72 -15.49 24.53
C ILE A 171 -4.54 -14.21 25.35
N HIS A 172 -4.35 -13.07 24.69
CA HIS A 172 -4.19 -11.80 25.38
C HIS A 172 -5.48 -11.38 26.11
N GLY A 173 -6.64 -11.56 25.48
CA GLY A 173 -7.95 -11.28 26.08
C GLY A 173 -8.22 -12.15 27.31
N THR A 174 -7.94 -13.45 27.22
CA THR A 174 -8.12 -14.38 28.35
C THR A 174 -7.16 -14.12 29.51
N ARG A 175 -5.89 -13.76 29.20
CA ARG A 175 -4.92 -13.38 30.24
C ARG A 175 -5.33 -12.10 30.96
N LYS A 176 -5.95 -11.13 30.27
CA LYS A 176 -6.44 -9.91 30.86
C LYS A 176 -7.62 -10.19 31.78
N ALA A 177 -8.59 -10.99 31.30
CA ALA A 177 -9.75 -11.40 32.09
C ALA A 177 -9.39 -12.27 33.31
N ALA A 178 -8.28 -13.00 33.26
CA ALA A 178 -7.81 -13.81 34.38
C ALA A 178 -7.02 -13.01 35.44
N LYS A 179 -6.69 -11.75 35.17
CA LYS A 179 -5.98 -10.86 36.11
C LYS A 179 -6.90 -9.86 36.81
N GLU A 180 -8.16 -9.77 36.40
CA GLU A 180 -9.24 -9.05 37.07
C GLU A 180 -9.97 -9.99 38.04
#